data_0b92276a2fdb614b0ddc5f17abafa980
#
_entry.id   0b92276a2fdb614b0ddc5f17abafa980
#
_cell.length_a   1.000
_cell.length_b   1.000
_cell.length_c   1.000
_cell.angle_alpha   90.00
_cell.angle_beta   90.00
_cell.angle_gamma   90.00
#
_symmetry.space_group_name_H-M   'P 1'
#
loop_
_entity.id
_entity.type
_entity.pdbx_description
1 polymer ?
#
loop_
_entity_poly.entity_id
_entity_poly.type
_entity_poly.pdbx_seq_one_letter_code
_entity_poly.pdbx_strand_id
1 'polypeptide(L)'
;MRTPVIFIGMHRSGTSMLGRLLEELGMFFGTRKDENNEALFFQELNDWLLTQCGGRWDNPGPFKDFFWHSDEAVRWTETYLRNMLASPRAIQFLGARRLLSGGIANLDEPWGWKDPRTTFTLGMWLKLFPDAKVVSIERNGVDVAQSLRTREIKILGDAQQYYERYRALFFVRPRRAGFASSPRCLSLENAFSLWQEYTAAADIAIAALPRERTLTLRYEEVLSDPVRWLTEAAAFCELNASSSRIEEAVKSIRADRAQAYESDTELKRFAEAHAEALAARGYSTSTASI
;
A
#
# COMPACT_ATOMS: atom_id res chain seq x y z
N MET A 1 23.79 4.34 -8.55
CA MET A 1 22.33 4.26 -8.33
C MET A 1 22.09 3.90 -6.87
N ARG A 2 21.30 4.69 -6.15
CA ARG A 2 20.82 4.28 -4.82
C ARG A 2 19.75 3.20 -4.94
N THR A 3 19.78 2.27 -4.02
CA THR A 3 18.81 1.19 -3.92
C THR A 3 17.44 1.77 -3.51
N PRO A 4 16.34 1.37 -4.16
CA PRO A 4 15.02 1.85 -3.77
C PRO A 4 14.57 1.27 -2.43
N VAL A 5 13.72 2.02 -1.74
CA VAL A 5 12.92 1.52 -0.63
C VAL A 5 11.49 1.28 -1.10
N ILE A 6 11.02 0.05 -0.96
CA ILE A 6 9.68 -0.39 -1.41
C ILE A 6 8.76 -0.48 -0.21
N PHE A 7 7.63 0.23 -0.25
CA PHE A 7 6.66 0.23 0.84
C PHE A 7 5.49 -0.69 0.51
N ILE A 8 5.31 -1.69 1.36
CA ILE A 8 4.24 -2.69 1.26
C ILE A 8 3.29 -2.61 2.47
N GLY A 9 2.23 -3.36 2.40
CA GLY A 9 1.19 -3.46 3.44
C GLY A 9 -0.20 -3.32 2.84
N MET A 10 -1.22 -3.45 3.67
CA MET A 10 -2.61 -3.36 3.21
C MET A 10 -3.03 -1.91 2.95
N HIS A 11 -3.94 -1.71 2.00
CA HIS A 11 -4.67 -0.45 1.87
C HIS A 11 -5.26 -0.04 3.23
N ARG A 12 -5.24 1.26 3.55
CA ARG A 12 -5.78 1.82 4.81
C ARG A 12 -4.98 1.50 6.08
N SER A 13 -3.78 0.92 5.96
CA SER A 13 -2.88 0.61 7.08
C SER A 13 -1.92 1.74 7.47
N GLY A 14 -2.11 2.96 6.95
CA GLY A 14 -1.23 4.08 7.27
C GLY A 14 -0.07 4.30 6.31
N THR A 15 0.04 3.50 5.24
CA THR A 15 1.10 3.63 4.22
C THR A 15 1.21 5.04 3.64
N SER A 16 0.07 5.73 3.41
CA SER A 16 0.06 7.10 2.87
C SER A 16 0.51 8.15 3.89
N MET A 17 0.26 7.93 5.18
CA MET A 17 0.77 8.77 6.25
C MET A 17 2.30 8.69 6.30
N LEU A 18 2.83 7.47 6.41
CA LEU A 18 4.27 7.24 6.46
C LEU A 18 4.98 7.80 5.22
N GLY A 19 4.41 7.55 4.02
CA GLY A 19 4.99 8.07 2.77
C GLY A 19 5.10 9.61 2.76
N ARG A 20 4.05 10.32 3.23
CA ARG A 20 4.09 11.80 3.32
C ARG A 20 5.14 12.29 4.31
N LEU A 21 5.22 11.68 5.49
CA LEU A 21 6.20 12.05 6.50
C LEU A 21 7.64 11.88 6.01
N LEU A 22 7.94 10.76 5.34
CA LEU A 22 9.27 10.53 4.78
C LEU A 22 9.57 11.44 3.58
N GLU A 23 8.55 11.80 2.79
CA GLU A 23 8.70 12.77 1.72
C GLU A 23 9.05 14.19 2.25
N GLU A 24 8.41 14.62 3.32
CA GLU A 24 8.77 15.86 4.05
C GLU A 24 10.20 15.83 4.56
N LEU A 25 10.72 14.66 4.91
CA LEU A 25 12.11 14.46 5.32
C LEU A 25 13.09 14.33 4.15
N GLY A 26 12.61 14.34 2.91
CA GLY A 26 13.45 14.37 1.71
C GLY A 26 13.52 13.08 0.92
N MET A 27 12.65 12.10 1.17
CA MET A 27 12.53 10.91 0.33
C MET A 27 11.77 11.21 -0.94
N PHE A 28 12.26 10.74 -2.07
CA PHE A 28 11.59 10.91 -3.36
C PHE A 28 10.63 9.76 -3.64
N PHE A 29 9.32 10.06 -3.68
CA PHE A 29 8.25 9.11 -3.98
C PHE A 29 7.61 9.31 -5.35
N GLY A 30 8.29 10.00 -6.27
CA GLY A 30 7.80 10.28 -7.60
C GLY A 30 7.12 11.65 -7.73
N THR A 31 7.02 12.10 -8.98
CA THR A 31 6.49 13.43 -9.32
C THR A 31 4.97 13.42 -9.51
N ARG A 32 4.42 12.39 -10.16
CA ARG A 32 2.97 12.24 -10.38
C ARG A 32 2.43 11.14 -9.48
N LYS A 33 1.52 11.54 -8.61
CA LYS A 33 0.91 10.66 -7.59
C LYS A 33 -0.60 10.79 -7.62
N ASP A 34 -1.28 9.76 -7.12
CA ASP A 34 -2.70 9.79 -6.86
C ASP A 34 -3.04 10.48 -5.52
N GLU A 35 -4.31 10.50 -5.16
CA GLU A 35 -4.81 11.06 -3.88
C GLU A 35 -4.29 10.33 -2.64
N ASN A 36 -3.85 9.07 -2.79
CA ASN A 36 -3.29 8.24 -1.73
C ASN A 36 -1.75 8.36 -1.62
N ASN A 37 -1.15 9.27 -2.38
CA ASN A 37 0.30 9.43 -2.47
C ASN A 37 1.00 8.22 -3.09
N GLU A 38 0.34 7.51 -4.01
CA GLU A 38 0.89 6.41 -4.80
C GLU A 38 1.47 6.94 -6.10
N ALA A 39 2.71 6.57 -6.42
CA ALA A 39 3.33 6.95 -7.68
C ALA A 39 2.59 6.30 -8.86
N LEU A 40 1.93 7.09 -9.70
CA LEU A 40 1.08 6.59 -10.79
C LEU A 40 1.83 5.62 -11.71
N PHE A 41 3.10 5.85 -11.97
CA PHE A 41 3.93 4.98 -12.80
C PHE A 41 4.03 3.54 -12.24
N PHE A 42 4.36 3.41 -10.95
CA PHE A 42 4.46 2.09 -10.30
C PHE A 42 3.08 1.49 -10.04
N GLN A 43 2.08 2.32 -9.74
CA GLN A 43 0.71 1.88 -9.57
C GLN A 43 0.16 1.23 -10.85
N GLU A 44 0.35 1.86 -12.01
CA GLU A 44 -0.05 1.30 -13.32
C GLU A 44 0.66 -0.03 -13.61
N LEU A 45 1.96 -0.14 -13.28
CA LEU A 45 2.73 -1.35 -13.47
C LEU A 45 2.30 -2.48 -12.52
N ASN A 46 1.98 -2.16 -11.26
CA ASN A 46 1.46 -3.15 -10.31
C ASN A 46 0.07 -3.64 -10.70
N ASP A 47 -0.82 -2.75 -11.13
CA ASP A 47 -2.14 -3.14 -11.65
C ASP A 47 -1.98 -4.04 -12.88
N TRP A 48 -1.10 -3.67 -13.82
CA TRP A 48 -0.80 -4.49 -14.99
C TRP A 48 -0.25 -5.87 -14.59
N LEU A 49 0.67 -5.95 -13.62
CA LEU A 49 1.20 -7.21 -13.10
C LEU A 49 0.09 -8.12 -12.58
N LEU A 50 -0.79 -7.62 -11.72
CA LEU A 50 -1.89 -8.41 -11.17
C LEU A 50 -2.82 -8.93 -12.27
N THR A 51 -3.06 -8.14 -13.32
CA THR A 51 -3.95 -8.55 -14.45
C THR A 51 -3.39 -9.67 -15.29
N GLN A 52 -2.08 -10.01 -15.22
CA GLN A 52 -1.49 -11.12 -15.99
C GLN A 52 -2.18 -12.46 -15.71
N CYS A 53 -2.79 -12.62 -14.53
CA CYS A 53 -3.57 -13.80 -14.17
C CYS A 53 -5.03 -13.45 -13.83
N GLY A 54 -5.55 -12.30 -14.29
CA GLY A 54 -6.90 -11.85 -13.95
C GLY A 54 -7.06 -11.40 -12.49
N GLY A 55 -5.96 -11.15 -11.79
CA GLY A 55 -5.96 -10.63 -10.43
C GLY A 55 -6.22 -9.13 -10.38
N ARG A 56 -6.55 -8.65 -9.19
CA ARG A 56 -6.76 -7.24 -8.84
C ARG A 56 -6.31 -7.01 -7.40
N TRP A 57 -6.21 -5.74 -6.98
CA TRP A 57 -5.86 -5.39 -5.61
C TRP A 57 -6.77 -6.03 -4.54
N ASP A 58 -8.06 -6.23 -4.85
CA ASP A 58 -9.07 -6.84 -3.99
C ASP A 58 -9.26 -8.35 -4.23
N ASN A 59 -8.56 -8.90 -5.20
CA ASN A 59 -8.48 -10.33 -5.52
C ASN A 59 -7.08 -10.69 -6.03
N PRO A 60 -6.05 -10.66 -5.18
CA PRO A 60 -4.66 -10.90 -5.59
C PRO A 60 -4.31 -12.39 -5.77
N GLY A 61 -5.17 -13.30 -5.27
CA GLY A 61 -4.95 -14.75 -5.28
C GLY A 61 -4.49 -15.30 -6.64
N PRO A 62 -5.16 -15.00 -7.76
CA PRO A 62 -4.78 -15.55 -9.06
C PRO A 62 -3.33 -15.22 -9.46
N PHE A 63 -2.82 -14.04 -9.15
CA PHE A 63 -1.42 -13.70 -9.43
C PHE A 63 -0.47 -14.52 -8.57
N LYS A 64 -0.74 -14.61 -7.27
CA LYS A 64 0.05 -15.42 -6.33
C LYS A 64 0.08 -16.90 -6.73
N ASP A 65 -1.07 -17.43 -7.11
CA ASP A 65 -1.25 -18.88 -7.30
C ASP A 65 -0.84 -19.36 -8.70
N PHE A 66 -0.86 -18.53 -9.73
CA PHE A 66 -0.65 -18.97 -11.12
C PHE A 66 0.54 -18.33 -11.84
N PHE A 67 0.88 -17.07 -11.54
CA PHE A 67 1.87 -16.32 -12.31
C PHE A 67 3.24 -17.01 -12.33
N TRP A 68 3.67 -17.51 -11.18
CA TRP A 68 5.01 -18.07 -10.99
C TRP A 68 5.20 -19.48 -11.58
N HIS A 69 4.15 -20.10 -12.10
CA HIS A 69 4.25 -21.42 -12.73
C HIS A 69 4.80 -21.39 -14.16
N SER A 70 4.92 -20.20 -14.77
CA SER A 70 5.47 -20.05 -16.11
C SER A 70 6.75 -19.23 -16.10
N ASP A 71 7.90 -19.89 -16.15
CA ASP A 71 9.21 -19.24 -16.25
C ASP A 71 9.30 -18.30 -17.46
N GLU A 72 8.63 -18.66 -18.54
CA GLU A 72 8.61 -17.82 -19.74
C GLU A 72 7.81 -16.53 -19.52
N ALA A 73 6.62 -16.62 -18.92
CA ALA A 73 5.83 -15.44 -18.56
C ALA A 73 6.59 -14.53 -17.60
N VAL A 74 7.24 -15.09 -16.57
CA VAL A 74 8.07 -14.36 -15.63
C VAL A 74 9.22 -13.63 -16.34
N ARG A 75 9.95 -14.31 -17.23
CA ARG A 75 11.07 -13.73 -17.99
C ARG A 75 10.62 -12.59 -18.91
N TRP A 76 9.53 -12.75 -19.66
CA TRP A 76 9.00 -11.71 -20.51
C TRP A 76 8.45 -10.52 -19.72
N THR A 77 7.83 -10.78 -18.59
CA THR A 77 7.35 -9.75 -17.65
C THR A 77 8.52 -8.95 -17.10
N GLU A 78 9.58 -9.60 -16.67
CA GLU A 78 10.82 -8.94 -16.20
C GLU A 78 11.41 -8.05 -17.30
N THR A 79 11.52 -8.57 -18.53
CA THR A 79 12.02 -7.84 -19.68
C THR A 79 11.16 -6.61 -19.97
N TYR A 80 9.84 -6.76 -19.94
CA TYR A 80 8.92 -5.64 -20.14
C TYR A 80 9.08 -4.57 -19.07
N LEU A 81 9.14 -4.94 -17.79
CA LEU A 81 9.33 -4.00 -16.70
C LEU A 81 10.67 -3.25 -16.80
N ARG A 82 11.77 -3.94 -17.17
CA ARG A 82 13.07 -3.28 -17.45
C ARG A 82 12.94 -2.23 -18.54
N ASN A 83 12.23 -2.56 -19.62
CA ASN A 83 11.99 -1.63 -20.71
C ASN A 83 11.12 -0.45 -20.26
N MET A 84 10.11 -0.66 -19.41
CA MET A 84 9.27 0.42 -18.88
C MET A 84 10.07 1.37 -17.98
N LEU A 85 10.94 0.84 -17.12
CA LEU A 85 11.82 1.64 -16.26
C LEU A 85 12.81 2.50 -17.06
N ALA A 86 13.26 2.01 -18.22
CA ALA A 86 14.15 2.72 -19.12
C ALA A 86 13.43 3.61 -20.16
N SER A 87 12.11 3.52 -20.24
CA SER A 87 11.32 4.21 -21.26
C SER A 87 11.05 5.67 -20.92
N PRO A 88 10.67 6.50 -21.93
CA PRO A 88 10.19 7.87 -21.67
C PRO A 88 8.97 7.93 -20.74
N ARG A 89 8.20 6.85 -20.58
CA ARG A 89 7.08 6.79 -19.62
C ARG A 89 7.52 7.00 -18.18
N ALA A 90 8.77 6.68 -17.85
CA ALA A 90 9.34 6.92 -16.53
C ALA A 90 9.33 8.41 -16.14
N ILE A 91 9.05 9.34 -17.09
CA ILE A 91 8.82 10.77 -16.81
C ILE A 91 7.68 10.99 -15.80
N GLN A 92 6.68 10.09 -15.75
CA GLN A 92 5.59 10.18 -14.77
C GLN A 92 6.13 10.08 -13.33
N PHE A 93 7.15 9.23 -13.13
CA PHE A 93 7.80 9.09 -11.84
C PHE A 93 8.88 10.14 -11.62
N LEU A 94 9.81 10.27 -12.57
CA LEU A 94 11.02 11.06 -12.44
C LEU A 94 10.78 12.57 -12.59
N GLY A 95 9.78 12.98 -13.37
CA GLY A 95 9.72 14.32 -13.93
C GLY A 95 10.80 14.54 -15.03
N ALA A 96 10.68 15.63 -15.78
CA ALA A 96 11.55 15.88 -16.92
C ALA A 96 13.04 16.01 -16.53
N ARG A 97 13.33 16.73 -15.44
CA ARG A 97 14.71 16.96 -15.00
C ARG A 97 15.48 15.67 -14.70
N ARG A 98 14.91 14.77 -13.90
CA ARG A 98 15.56 13.50 -13.52
C ARG A 98 15.64 12.52 -14.70
N LEU A 99 14.64 12.52 -15.58
CA LEU A 99 14.69 11.71 -16.79
C LEU A 99 15.87 12.10 -17.67
N LEU A 100 16.07 13.40 -17.90
CA LEU A 100 17.20 13.92 -18.71
C LEU A 100 18.56 13.68 -18.03
N SER A 101 18.61 13.53 -16.71
CA SER A 101 19.85 13.20 -15.97
C SER A 101 20.19 11.71 -15.96
N GLY A 102 19.51 10.88 -16.78
CA GLY A 102 19.83 9.46 -16.95
C GLY A 102 18.82 8.49 -16.36
N GLY A 103 17.65 8.98 -15.97
CA GLY A 103 16.53 8.14 -15.57
C GLY A 103 16.67 7.50 -14.18
N ILE A 104 15.90 6.43 -13.94
CA ILE A 104 15.87 5.71 -12.65
C ILE A 104 17.24 5.16 -12.28
N ALA A 105 18.03 4.73 -13.28
CA ALA A 105 19.37 4.19 -13.08
C ALA A 105 20.37 5.17 -12.44
N ASN A 106 20.11 6.47 -12.57
CA ASN A 106 21.02 7.52 -12.07
C ASN A 106 20.44 8.28 -10.86
N LEU A 107 19.39 7.75 -10.21
CA LEU A 107 18.91 8.32 -8.95
C LEU A 107 19.95 8.09 -7.85
N ASP A 108 20.47 9.17 -7.28
CA ASP A 108 21.44 9.23 -6.19
C ASP A 108 20.87 9.78 -4.89
N GLU A 109 19.64 10.34 -4.94
CA GLU A 109 18.84 10.71 -3.77
C GLU A 109 18.10 9.48 -3.17
N PRO A 110 17.74 9.48 -1.87
CA PRO A 110 16.86 8.46 -1.31
C PRO A 110 15.52 8.43 -2.05
N TRP A 111 15.15 7.25 -2.57
CA TRP A 111 13.94 7.12 -3.36
C TRP A 111 13.24 5.78 -3.14
N GLY A 112 11.98 5.72 -3.52
CA GLY A 112 11.18 4.51 -3.46
C GLY A 112 9.76 4.76 -3.96
N TRP A 113 8.91 3.78 -3.76
CA TRP A 113 7.48 3.93 -4.04
C TRP A 113 6.65 3.20 -2.99
N LYS A 114 5.45 3.70 -2.82
CA LYS A 114 4.45 3.14 -1.95
C LYS A 114 3.23 2.75 -2.78
N ASP A 115 2.95 1.47 -2.80
CA ASP A 115 1.73 0.92 -3.37
C ASP A 115 1.39 -0.41 -2.66
N PRO A 116 0.23 -0.54 -2.01
CA PRO A 116 -0.17 -1.77 -1.34
C PRO A 116 -0.16 -3.01 -2.25
N ARG A 117 -0.43 -2.86 -3.55
CA ARG A 117 -0.39 -3.96 -4.55
C ARG A 117 0.99 -4.59 -4.63
N THR A 118 2.04 -3.80 -4.35
CA THR A 118 3.42 -4.30 -4.34
C THR A 118 3.61 -5.44 -3.35
N THR A 119 2.78 -5.57 -2.33
CA THR A 119 2.81 -6.71 -1.40
C THR A 119 2.78 -8.05 -2.15
N PHE A 120 2.01 -8.16 -3.22
CA PHE A 120 1.92 -9.39 -4.03
C PHE A 120 2.91 -9.41 -5.21
N THR A 121 3.27 -8.26 -5.74
CA THR A 121 4.17 -8.14 -6.89
C THR A 121 5.63 -7.96 -6.50
N LEU A 122 5.95 -7.93 -5.19
CA LEU A 122 7.29 -7.67 -4.66
C LEU A 122 8.36 -8.59 -5.26
N GLY A 123 8.05 -9.88 -5.43
CA GLY A 123 8.97 -10.83 -6.02
C GLY A 123 9.46 -10.42 -7.42
N MET A 124 8.61 -9.79 -8.23
CA MET A 124 9.01 -9.26 -9.54
C MET A 124 9.92 -8.04 -9.39
N TRP A 125 9.59 -7.14 -8.47
CA TRP A 125 10.43 -5.97 -8.22
C TRP A 125 11.81 -6.31 -7.66
N LEU A 126 11.91 -7.34 -6.83
CA LEU A 126 13.19 -7.84 -6.30
C LEU A 126 14.08 -8.49 -7.37
N LYS A 127 13.50 -8.99 -8.49
CA LYS A 127 14.29 -9.40 -9.66
C LYS A 127 14.94 -8.21 -10.38
N LEU A 128 14.30 -7.05 -10.35
CA LEU A 128 14.81 -5.82 -10.97
C LEU A 128 15.73 -5.03 -10.04
N PHE A 129 15.43 -5.06 -8.76
CA PHE A 129 16.15 -4.36 -7.69
C PHE A 129 16.50 -5.35 -6.58
N PRO A 130 17.49 -6.25 -6.80
CA PRO A 130 17.80 -7.34 -5.88
C PRO A 130 18.22 -6.87 -4.48
N ASP A 131 18.74 -5.66 -4.37
CA ASP A 131 19.18 -5.07 -3.10
C ASP A 131 18.14 -4.13 -2.48
N ALA A 132 16.93 -4.03 -3.03
CA ALA A 132 15.90 -3.13 -2.50
C ALA A 132 15.63 -3.38 -1.02
N LYS A 133 15.45 -2.28 -0.28
CA LYS A 133 14.96 -2.30 1.09
C LYS A 133 13.44 -2.33 1.08
N VAL A 134 12.84 -2.95 2.08
CA VAL A 134 11.38 -3.10 2.17
C VAL A 134 10.88 -2.59 3.52
N VAL A 135 9.92 -1.68 3.48
CA VAL A 135 9.18 -1.21 4.66
C VAL A 135 7.78 -1.79 4.60
N SER A 136 7.40 -2.54 5.62
CA SER A 136 6.04 -3.04 5.82
C SER A 136 5.35 -2.25 6.92
N ILE A 137 4.11 -1.80 6.68
CA ILE A 137 3.28 -1.19 7.71
C ILE A 137 1.97 -1.97 7.86
N GLU A 138 1.69 -2.36 9.08
CA GLU A 138 0.47 -3.07 9.47
C GLU A 138 -0.38 -2.21 10.39
N ARG A 139 -1.69 -2.41 10.33
CA ARG A 139 -2.69 -1.79 11.20
C ARG A 139 -3.71 -2.84 11.62
N ASN A 140 -4.39 -2.62 12.76
CA ASN A 140 -5.46 -3.48 13.24
C ASN A 140 -6.47 -3.79 12.13
N GLY A 141 -6.78 -5.09 11.96
CA GLY A 141 -7.60 -5.58 10.86
C GLY A 141 -9.05 -5.09 10.88
N VAL A 142 -9.61 -4.85 12.06
CA VAL A 142 -10.98 -4.31 12.18
C VAL A 142 -11.06 -2.88 11.70
N ASP A 143 -10.09 -2.05 12.08
CA ASP A 143 -9.99 -0.67 11.61
C ASP A 143 -9.77 -0.59 10.10
N VAL A 144 -8.95 -1.49 9.55
CA VAL A 144 -8.71 -1.58 8.11
C VAL A 144 -9.98 -1.99 7.38
N ALA A 145 -10.64 -3.07 7.82
CA ALA A 145 -11.88 -3.58 7.23
C ALA A 145 -12.98 -2.52 7.23
N GLN A 146 -13.17 -1.84 8.36
CA GLN A 146 -14.15 -0.76 8.46
C GLN A 146 -13.80 0.43 7.56
N SER A 147 -12.53 0.80 7.47
CA SER A 147 -12.08 1.89 6.59
C SER A 147 -12.30 1.56 5.11
N LEU A 148 -12.13 0.30 4.71
CA LEU A 148 -12.43 -0.19 3.37
C LEU A 148 -13.94 -0.15 3.11
N ARG A 149 -14.75 -0.72 4.03
CA ARG A 149 -16.21 -0.73 3.94
C ARG A 149 -16.76 0.69 3.76
N THR A 150 -16.32 1.61 4.60
CA THR A 150 -16.76 3.01 4.55
C THR A 150 -16.41 3.67 3.19
N ARG A 151 -15.20 3.42 2.67
CA ARG A 151 -14.79 3.91 1.36
C ARG A 151 -15.68 3.36 0.25
N GLU A 152 -15.95 2.07 0.24
CA GLU A 152 -16.74 1.43 -0.81
C GLU A 152 -18.21 1.83 -0.76
N ILE A 153 -18.80 2.01 0.44
CA ILE A 153 -20.16 2.55 0.59
C ILE A 153 -20.24 3.95 -0.02
N LYS A 154 -19.23 4.80 0.23
CA LYS A 154 -19.18 6.13 -0.37
C LYS A 154 -19.10 6.07 -1.90
N ILE A 155 -18.19 5.26 -2.45
CA ILE A 155 -18.02 5.07 -3.89
C ILE A 155 -19.34 4.59 -4.54
N LEU A 156 -20.01 3.64 -3.90
CA LEU A 156 -21.30 3.12 -4.36
C LEU A 156 -22.37 4.22 -4.40
N GLY A 157 -22.46 5.02 -3.34
CA GLY A 157 -23.40 6.15 -3.27
C GLY A 157 -23.14 7.21 -4.35
N ASP A 158 -21.88 7.61 -4.52
CA ASP A 158 -21.46 8.57 -5.55
C ASP A 158 -21.76 8.02 -6.97
N ALA A 159 -21.49 6.73 -7.19
CA ALA A 159 -21.75 6.07 -8.47
C ALA A 159 -23.25 5.93 -8.77
N GLN A 160 -24.09 5.69 -7.75
CA GLN A 160 -25.55 5.64 -7.87
C GLN A 160 -26.10 7.03 -8.25
N GLN A 161 -25.70 8.08 -7.52
CA GLN A 161 -26.11 9.46 -7.81
C GLN A 161 -25.70 9.88 -9.24
N TYR A 162 -24.49 9.53 -9.65
CA TYR A 162 -24.03 9.78 -11.01
C TYR A 162 -24.88 9.04 -12.05
N TYR A 163 -25.22 7.77 -11.81
CA TYR A 163 -26.07 6.99 -12.70
C TYR A 163 -27.48 7.58 -12.80
N GLU A 164 -28.11 7.90 -11.68
CA GLU A 164 -29.45 8.49 -11.65
C GLU A 164 -29.51 9.83 -12.42
N ARG A 165 -28.50 10.66 -12.24
CA ARG A 165 -28.39 11.97 -12.93
C ARG A 165 -28.22 11.83 -14.44
N TYR A 166 -27.49 10.82 -14.89
CA TYR A 166 -27.09 10.66 -16.30
C TYR A 166 -27.66 9.39 -16.95
N ARG A 167 -28.69 8.78 -16.36
CA ARG A 167 -29.22 7.48 -16.83
C ARG A 167 -29.63 7.49 -18.32
N ALA A 168 -30.11 8.61 -18.86
CA ALA A 168 -30.48 8.74 -20.26
C ALA A 168 -29.29 8.56 -21.22
N LEU A 169 -28.07 8.97 -20.82
CA LEU A 169 -26.86 8.77 -21.60
C LEU A 169 -26.49 7.29 -21.67
N PHE A 170 -26.77 6.52 -20.61
CA PHE A 170 -26.45 5.09 -20.57
C PHE A 170 -27.38 4.23 -21.42
N PHE A 171 -28.46 4.79 -21.91
CA PHE A 171 -29.30 4.17 -22.93
C PHE A 171 -28.58 4.05 -24.28
N VAL A 172 -27.70 5.00 -24.59
CA VAL A 172 -26.95 5.07 -25.83
C VAL A 172 -25.50 4.63 -25.65
N ARG A 173 -24.92 4.88 -24.46
CA ARG A 173 -23.52 4.60 -24.19
C ARG A 173 -23.40 3.72 -22.95
N PRO A 174 -22.96 2.44 -23.10
CA PRO A 174 -22.86 1.54 -21.96
C PRO A 174 -21.89 2.07 -20.89
N ARG A 175 -22.23 1.85 -19.62
CA ARG A 175 -21.36 2.12 -18.49
C ARG A 175 -20.20 1.11 -18.51
N ARG A 176 -18.96 1.60 -18.46
CA ARG A 176 -17.75 0.74 -18.44
C ARG A 176 -17.25 0.44 -17.03
N ALA A 177 -17.48 1.33 -16.08
CA ALA A 177 -17.07 1.16 -14.69
C ALA A 177 -18.17 0.50 -13.85
N GLY A 178 -17.79 -0.32 -12.87
CA GLY A 178 -18.71 -0.84 -11.86
C GLY A 178 -19.30 0.26 -10.99
N PHE A 179 -20.32 -0.09 -10.19
CA PHE A 179 -20.87 0.83 -9.19
C PHE A 179 -20.00 0.92 -7.94
N ALA A 180 -19.29 -0.16 -7.61
CA ALA A 180 -18.28 -0.20 -6.55
C ALA A 180 -16.91 -0.49 -7.14
N SER A 181 -15.86 0.00 -6.49
CA SER A 181 -14.47 -0.33 -6.83
C SER A 181 -14.16 -1.77 -6.43
N SER A 182 -14.63 -2.17 -5.24
CA SER A 182 -14.53 -3.53 -4.72
C SER A 182 -15.83 -3.92 -4.01
N PRO A 183 -16.75 -4.65 -4.67
CA PRO A 183 -17.92 -5.22 -4.00
C PRO A 183 -17.57 -6.11 -2.80
N ARG A 184 -16.40 -6.77 -2.83
CA ARG A 184 -15.85 -7.54 -1.72
C ARG A 184 -15.76 -6.72 -0.44
N CYS A 185 -15.27 -5.49 -0.53
CA CYS A 185 -15.06 -4.62 0.61
C CYS A 185 -16.33 -3.92 1.14
N LEU A 186 -17.51 -4.16 0.56
CA LEU A 186 -18.78 -3.77 1.14
C LEU A 186 -19.16 -4.63 2.37
N SER A 187 -18.64 -5.85 2.45
CA SER A 187 -18.76 -6.73 3.61
C SER A 187 -17.56 -6.54 4.56
N LEU A 188 -17.83 -6.36 5.84
CA LEU A 188 -16.79 -6.26 6.87
C LEU A 188 -15.96 -7.54 6.94
N GLU A 189 -16.61 -8.71 6.89
CA GLU A 189 -16.00 -10.04 6.89
C GLU A 189 -15.03 -10.22 5.72
N ASN A 190 -15.48 -9.89 4.50
CA ASN A 190 -14.66 -10.06 3.32
C ASN A 190 -13.51 -9.05 3.25
N ALA A 191 -13.71 -7.83 3.79
CA ALA A 191 -12.66 -6.84 3.90
C ALA A 191 -11.60 -7.27 4.94
N PHE A 192 -12.02 -7.90 6.05
CA PHE A 192 -11.12 -8.48 7.04
C PHE A 192 -10.34 -9.68 6.48
N SER A 193 -11.00 -10.58 5.76
CA SER A 193 -10.34 -11.68 5.05
C SER A 193 -9.27 -11.16 4.05
N LEU A 194 -9.57 -10.07 3.33
CA LEU A 194 -8.59 -9.45 2.44
C LEU A 194 -7.39 -8.87 3.23
N TRP A 195 -7.62 -8.28 4.40
CA TRP A 195 -6.54 -7.85 5.29
C TRP A 195 -5.64 -9.01 5.70
N GLN A 196 -6.22 -10.16 6.04
CA GLN A 196 -5.45 -11.37 6.36
C GLN A 196 -4.59 -11.84 5.17
N GLU A 197 -5.12 -11.80 3.95
CA GLU A 197 -4.36 -12.15 2.74
C GLU A 197 -3.14 -11.23 2.55
N TYR A 198 -3.32 -9.92 2.71
CA TYR A 198 -2.24 -8.94 2.58
C TYR A 198 -1.18 -9.10 3.67
N THR A 199 -1.60 -9.26 4.91
CA THR A 199 -0.67 -9.40 6.03
C THR A 199 0.12 -10.69 5.95
N ALA A 200 -0.51 -11.80 5.59
CA ALA A 200 0.18 -13.08 5.37
C ALA A 200 1.18 -12.99 4.20
N ALA A 201 0.82 -12.33 3.10
CA ALA A 201 1.72 -12.12 1.98
C ALA A 201 2.90 -11.22 2.35
N ALA A 202 2.67 -10.17 3.15
CA ALA A 202 3.73 -9.31 3.65
C ALA A 202 4.71 -10.07 4.56
N ASP A 203 4.20 -10.92 5.47
CA ASP A 203 5.05 -11.74 6.35
C ASP A 203 5.96 -12.67 5.54
N ILE A 204 5.40 -13.37 4.55
CA ILE A 204 6.17 -14.25 3.66
C ILE A 204 7.26 -13.45 2.94
N ALA A 205 6.92 -12.29 2.43
CA ALA A 205 7.84 -11.43 1.70
C ALA A 205 8.98 -10.90 2.60
N ILE A 206 8.65 -10.47 3.83
CA ILE A 206 9.63 -9.98 4.81
C ILE A 206 10.52 -11.12 5.30
N ALA A 207 9.96 -12.29 5.61
CA ALA A 207 10.73 -13.45 6.08
C ALA A 207 11.72 -13.98 5.04
N ALA A 208 11.49 -13.72 3.75
CA ALA A 208 12.37 -14.13 2.67
C ALA A 208 13.59 -13.18 2.47
N LEU A 209 13.63 -12.04 3.19
CA LEU A 209 14.66 -11.02 3.03
C LEU A 209 15.61 -10.97 4.26
N PRO A 210 16.88 -10.56 4.07
CA PRO A 210 17.77 -10.26 5.19
C PRO A 210 17.19 -9.18 6.10
N ARG A 211 17.39 -9.32 7.41
CA ARG A 211 16.80 -8.42 8.42
C ARG A 211 17.22 -6.96 8.25
N GLU A 212 18.44 -6.71 7.81
CA GLU A 212 18.97 -5.37 7.54
C GLU A 212 18.31 -4.67 6.34
N ARG A 213 17.54 -5.41 5.54
CA ARG A 213 16.81 -4.89 4.39
C ARG A 213 15.31 -4.74 4.65
N THR A 214 14.86 -5.01 5.87
CA THR A 214 13.45 -4.98 6.22
C THR A 214 13.19 -4.12 7.44
N LEU A 215 12.11 -3.34 7.40
CA LEU A 215 11.56 -2.63 8.54
C LEU A 215 10.07 -2.88 8.61
N THR A 216 9.59 -3.42 9.74
CA THR A 216 8.16 -3.63 9.98
C THR A 216 7.68 -2.62 11.03
N LEU A 217 6.63 -1.88 10.69
CA LEU A 217 6.03 -0.86 11.53
C LEU A 217 4.57 -1.24 11.84
N ARG A 218 4.15 -0.99 13.08
CA ARG A 218 2.75 -1.03 13.48
C ARG A 218 2.18 0.37 13.53
N TYR A 219 1.07 0.58 12.85
CA TYR A 219 0.42 1.88 12.77
C TYR A 219 0.12 2.47 14.15
N GLU A 220 -0.38 1.64 15.06
CA GLU A 220 -0.71 2.03 16.42
C GLU A 220 0.52 2.45 17.23
N GLU A 221 1.64 1.75 17.05
CA GLU A 221 2.92 2.10 17.68
C GLU A 221 3.48 3.41 17.10
N VAL A 222 3.36 3.60 15.78
CA VAL A 222 3.75 4.87 15.13
C VAL A 222 2.93 6.03 15.68
N LEU A 223 1.64 5.83 15.97
CA LEU A 223 0.81 6.87 16.57
C LEU A 223 1.13 7.12 18.06
N SER A 224 1.55 6.09 18.80
CA SER A 224 1.89 6.24 20.24
C SER A 224 3.23 6.92 20.47
N ASP A 225 4.23 6.69 19.62
CA ASP A 225 5.55 7.31 19.68
C ASP A 225 6.05 7.70 18.28
N PRO A 226 5.45 8.72 17.68
CA PRO A 226 5.71 9.07 16.29
C PRO A 226 7.14 9.57 16.03
N VAL A 227 7.75 10.24 17.01
CA VAL A 227 9.13 10.75 16.88
C VAL A 227 10.12 9.59 16.77
N ARG A 228 10.02 8.61 17.66
CA ARG A 228 10.86 7.41 17.66
C ARG A 228 10.75 6.67 16.33
N TRP A 229 9.52 6.32 15.95
CA TRP A 229 9.30 5.48 14.76
C TRP A 229 9.63 6.20 13.45
N LEU A 230 9.39 7.52 13.37
CA LEU A 230 9.80 8.29 12.21
C LEU A 230 11.33 8.45 12.14
N THR A 231 12.01 8.56 13.29
CA THR A 231 13.48 8.56 13.35
C THR A 231 14.05 7.24 12.83
N GLU A 232 13.50 6.12 13.27
CA GLU A 232 13.92 4.79 12.83
C GLU A 232 13.67 4.57 11.32
N ALA A 233 12.47 4.96 10.83
CA ALA A 233 12.14 4.88 9.42
C ALA A 233 13.03 5.79 8.55
N ALA A 234 13.34 7.00 9.01
CA ALA A 234 14.22 7.92 8.31
C ALA A 234 15.65 7.37 8.23
N ALA A 235 16.18 6.82 9.32
CA ALA A 235 17.49 6.17 9.35
C ALA A 235 17.54 4.95 8.42
N PHE A 236 16.50 4.10 8.43
CA PHE A 236 16.39 2.96 7.53
C PHE A 236 16.38 3.37 6.06
N CYS A 237 15.69 4.47 5.73
CA CYS A 237 15.64 5.06 4.39
C CYS A 237 16.89 5.90 4.03
N GLU A 238 17.90 5.96 4.93
CA GLU A 238 19.13 6.76 4.73
C GLU A 238 18.85 8.26 4.50
N LEU A 239 17.82 8.77 5.18
CA LEU A 239 17.49 10.20 5.16
C LEU A 239 18.34 10.96 6.17
N ASN A 240 18.92 12.07 5.73
CA ASN A 240 19.65 12.96 6.61
C ASN A 240 18.69 14.01 7.22
N ALA A 241 17.84 13.55 8.16
CA ALA A 241 16.84 14.38 8.81
C ALA A 241 17.30 14.79 10.22
N SER A 242 17.25 16.08 10.53
CA SER A 242 17.51 16.57 11.89
C SER A 242 16.32 16.26 12.82
N SER A 243 16.59 16.15 14.13
CA SER A 243 15.54 15.92 15.13
C SER A 243 14.42 16.97 15.04
N SER A 244 14.76 18.24 14.82
CA SER A 244 13.78 19.32 14.68
C SER A 244 12.86 19.13 13.44
N ARG A 245 13.37 18.61 12.32
CA ARG A 245 12.54 18.30 11.15
C ARG A 245 11.61 17.13 11.41
N ILE A 246 12.08 16.12 12.15
CA ILE A 246 11.25 14.97 12.55
C ILE A 246 10.13 15.43 13.48
N GLU A 247 10.45 16.23 14.51
CA GLU A 247 9.47 16.79 15.43
C GLU A 247 8.42 17.67 14.73
N GLU A 248 8.81 18.42 13.71
CA GLU A 248 7.87 19.22 12.92
C GLU A 248 6.95 18.32 12.07
N ALA A 249 7.51 17.34 11.37
CA ALA A 249 6.74 16.43 10.51
C ALA A 249 5.66 15.67 11.31
N VAL A 250 5.97 15.19 12.51
CA VAL A 250 5.02 14.42 13.32
C VAL A 250 3.83 15.24 13.83
N LYS A 251 3.88 16.57 13.84
CA LYS A 251 2.75 17.43 14.23
C LYS A 251 1.52 17.25 13.33
N SER A 252 1.72 16.76 12.10
CA SER A 252 0.64 16.49 11.15
C SER A 252 -0.11 15.19 11.44
N ILE A 253 0.37 14.35 12.36
CA ILE A 253 -0.21 13.05 12.70
C ILE A 253 -1.46 13.25 13.56
N ARG A 254 -2.53 12.55 13.20
CA ARG A 254 -3.77 12.47 13.98
C ARG A 254 -3.75 11.21 14.83
N ALA A 255 -3.52 11.38 16.13
CA ALA A 255 -3.46 10.27 17.09
C ALA A 255 -4.81 9.59 17.33
N ASP A 256 -5.94 10.28 17.09
CA ASP A 256 -7.33 9.82 17.31
C ASP A 256 -7.78 8.68 16.38
N ARG A 257 -6.90 8.21 15.51
CA ARG A 257 -7.19 7.15 14.52
C ARG A 257 -6.74 5.76 14.93
N ALA A 258 -6.03 5.60 16.05
CA ALA A 258 -5.68 4.30 16.58
C ALA A 258 -6.91 3.66 17.23
N GLN A 259 -7.12 2.36 16.95
CA GLN A 259 -8.19 1.55 17.58
C GLN A 259 -9.58 2.22 17.53
N ALA A 260 -9.88 2.90 16.41
CA ALA A 260 -11.15 3.63 16.24
C ALA A 260 -12.38 2.69 16.33
N TYR A 261 -12.19 1.39 16.08
CA TYR A 261 -13.23 0.36 16.23
C TYR A 261 -13.76 0.24 17.68
N GLU A 262 -12.96 0.61 18.69
CA GLU A 262 -13.36 0.52 20.09
C GLU A 262 -14.49 1.48 20.48
N SER A 263 -14.78 2.47 19.68
CA SER A 263 -15.91 3.39 19.87
C SER A 263 -17.24 2.88 19.31
N ASP A 264 -17.23 1.77 18.54
CA ASP A 264 -18.40 1.24 17.82
C ASP A 264 -18.75 -0.16 18.34
N THR A 265 -20.01 -0.37 18.75
CA THR A 265 -20.48 -1.65 19.35
C THR A 265 -20.50 -2.79 18.32
N GLU A 266 -20.83 -2.52 17.03
CA GLU A 266 -20.77 -3.52 15.96
C GLU A 266 -19.34 -4.01 15.77
N LEU A 267 -18.39 -3.05 15.70
CA LEU A 267 -16.99 -3.35 15.47
C LEU A 267 -16.32 -4.04 16.65
N LYS A 268 -16.71 -3.73 17.89
CA LYS A 268 -16.26 -4.47 19.08
C LYS A 268 -16.65 -5.93 19.02
N ARG A 269 -17.93 -6.22 18.75
CA ARG A 269 -18.42 -7.61 18.62
C ARG A 269 -17.72 -8.34 17.48
N PHE A 270 -17.46 -7.62 16.37
CA PHE A 270 -16.71 -8.18 15.26
C PHE A 270 -15.26 -8.49 15.66
N ALA A 271 -14.59 -7.61 16.39
CA ALA A 271 -13.25 -7.86 16.94
C ALA A 271 -13.21 -9.06 17.88
N GLU A 272 -14.21 -9.21 18.76
CA GLU A 272 -14.35 -10.36 19.66
C GLU A 272 -14.53 -11.67 18.88
N ALA A 273 -15.35 -11.67 17.83
CA ALA A 273 -15.55 -12.83 16.97
C ALA A 273 -14.28 -13.25 16.22
N HIS A 274 -13.36 -12.32 15.98
CA HIS A 274 -12.08 -12.54 15.29
C HIS A 274 -10.86 -12.44 16.21
N ALA A 275 -11.07 -12.59 17.54
CA ALA A 275 -10.04 -12.40 18.55
C ALA A 275 -8.79 -13.27 18.31
N GLU A 276 -8.97 -14.52 17.90
CA GLU A 276 -7.86 -15.44 17.61
C GLU A 276 -6.99 -14.93 16.47
N ALA A 277 -7.61 -14.50 15.37
CA ALA A 277 -6.89 -13.97 14.21
C ALA A 277 -6.16 -12.66 14.52
N LEU A 278 -6.75 -11.81 15.35
CA LEU A 278 -6.13 -10.58 15.83
C LEU A 278 -4.98 -10.87 16.80
N ALA A 279 -5.18 -11.80 17.76
CA ALA A 279 -4.16 -12.19 18.72
C ALA A 279 -2.94 -12.83 18.05
N ALA A 280 -3.14 -13.65 17.01
CA ALA A 280 -2.06 -14.23 16.23
C ALA A 280 -1.14 -13.16 15.61
N ARG A 281 -1.64 -11.92 15.47
CA ARG A 281 -0.88 -10.75 14.99
C ARG A 281 -0.53 -9.78 16.11
N GLY A 282 -0.73 -10.18 17.38
CA GLY A 282 -0.38 -9.37 18.55
C GLY A 282 -1.32 -8.19 18.82
N TYR A 283 -2.54 -8.22 18.27
CA TYR A 283 -3.61 -7.28 18.64
C TYR A 283 -4.47 -7.92 19.74
N SER A 284 -4.51 -7.29 20.91
CA SER A 284 -5.44 -7.69 21.97
C SER A 284 -6.81 -7.09 21.72
N THR A 285 -7.85 -7.93 21.75
CA THR A 285 -9.21 -7.44 21.97
C THR A 285 -9.35 -7.18 23.46
N SER A 286 -9.69 -5.95 23.84
CA SER A 286 -9.98 -5.64 25.26
C SER A 286 -11.22 -6.42 25.70
N THR A 287 -11.02 -7.63 26.16
CA THR A 287 -12.02 -8.27 27.04
C THR A 287 -11.95 -7.52 28.35
N ALA A 288 -12.88 -6.59 28.55
CA ALA A 288 -13.13 -6.04 29.87
C ALA A 288 -13.28 -7.23 30.83
N SER A 289 -12.34 -7.34 31.76
CA SER A 289 -12.51 -8.18 32.95
C SER A 289 -13.83 -7.77 33.64
N ILE A 290 -14.82 -8.64 33.61
CA ILE A 290 -16.01 -8.54 34.45
C ILE A 290 -15.60 -8.95 35.87
#